data_57f94933adbb53de216f68db486602b8
#
_entry.id   57f94933adbb53de216f68db486602b8
#
_cell.length_a   1.000
_cell.length_b   1.000
_cell.length_c   1.000
_cell.angle_alpha   90.00
_cell.angle_beta   90.00
_cell.angle_gamma   90.00
#
_symmetry.space_group_name_H-M   'P 1'
#
loop_
_entity.id
_entity.type
_entity.pdbx_description
1 polymer ?
#
loop_
_entity_poly.entity_id
_entity_poly.type
_entity_poly.pdbx_seq_one_letter_code
_entity_poly.pdbx_strand_id
1 'polypeptide(L)'
;MIPMATAQPQAILAFYQLARRYDDLFTRSLIGRAQRNAVWRVIAQAFRSGDHILELNCGTGEDAFFLAGKGVSVVACDASEQMIEYAQQRLRAEAPTTSVKFAQLPIEQITKIRTEDTFNGIFSNFSGLNCVADLSQTAEDLATFIPPGAPLIVCLSTRFCISEIIWFLIHGRPHEAFRRCSGHAAAKVGEFVVDVYYPTLRQLQKSFSPAFVMRSCVGIGITVPPSYVEPWIRKFPNLLHVMETIDKALSACPGFRVIGDHMLISFERVQV
;
A
#
# COMPACT_ATOMS: atom_id res chain seq x y z
N MET A 1 -10.17 -7.25 -30.23
CA MET A 1 -10.48 -6.13 -29.34
C MET A 1 -10.66 -6.74 -27.96
N ILE A 2 -9.57 -6.79 -27.15
CA ILE A 2 -9.57 -7.31 -25.78
C ILE A 2 -10.22 -6.22 -24.93
N PRO A 3 -11.26 -6.50 -24.11
CA PRO A 3 -11.83 -5.49 -23.25
C PRO A 3 -10.76 -5.04 -22.25
N MET A 4 -10.43 -3.75 -22.25
CA MET A 4 -9.60 -3.13 -21.23
C MET A 4 -10.21 -3.46 -19.86
N ALA A 5 -9.41 -4.05 -18.98
CA ALA A 5 -9.77 -4.24 -17.59
C ALA A 5 -10.01 -2.85 -16.97
N THR A 6 -11.27 -2.46 -16.87
CA THR A 6 -11.67 -1.22 -16.20
C THR A 6 -11.57 -1.42 -14.71
N ALA A 7 -11.10 -0.38 -13.99
CA ALA A 7 -11.15 -0.33 -12.53
C ALA A 7 -12.50 -0.87 -12.05
N GLN A 8 -12.50 -1.76 -11.06
CA GLN A 8 -13.74 -2.32 -10.55
C GLN A 8 -14.60 -1.17 -9.98
N PRO A 9 -15.72 -0.75 -10.62
CA PRO A 9 -16.52 0.39 -10.13
C PRO A 9 -16.96 0.21 -8.69
N GLN A 10 -17.14 -1.05 -8.28
CA GLN A 10 -17.51 -1.44 -6.92
C GLN A 10 -16.39 -1.15 -5.90
N ALA A 11 -15.10 -1.31 -6.29
CA ALA A 11 -13.97 -0.99 -5.43
C ALA A 11 -13.92 0.52 -5.15
N ILE A 12 -14.08 1.35 -6.16
CA ILE A 12 -14.09 2.81 -6.03
C ILE A 12 -15.21 3.26 -5.08
N LEU A 13 -16.42 2.76 -5.26
CA LEU A 13 -17.56 3.08 -4.41
C LEU A 13 -17.41 2.58 -2.97
N ALA A 14 -16.74 1.42 -2.77
CA ALA A 14 -16.49 0.88 -1.45
C ALA A 14 -15.55 1.78 -0.62
N PHE A 15 -14.49 2.27 -1.22
CA PHE A 15 -13.57 3.21 -0.57
C PHE A 15 -14.20 4.59 -0.34
N TYR A 16 -15.16 4.99 -1.17
CA TYR A 16 -15.92 6.20 -1.00
C TYR A 16 -16.61 6.31 0.38
N GLN A 17 -17.30 5.26 0.83
CA GLN A 17 -17.98 5.27 2.13
C GLN A 17 -17.01 5.24 3.32
N LEU A 18 -15.79 4.74 3.13
CA LEU A 18 -14.78 4.63 4.18
C LEU A 18 -13.92 5.88 4.33
N ALA A 19 -13.85 6.78 3.34
CA ALA A 19 -12.92 7.91 3.32
C ALA A 19 -12.97 8.74 4.62
N ARG A 20 -14.17 9.05 5.11
CA ARG A 20 -14.35 9.84 6.34
C ARG A 20 -13.90 9.14 7.62
N ARG A 21 -13.88 7.79 7.62
CA ARG A 21 -13.57 6.96 8.80
C ARG A 21 -12.22 6.27 8.69
N TYR A 22 -11.59 6.33 7.54
CA TYR A 22 -10.35 5.61 7.26
C TYR A 22 -9.23 5.99 8.24
N ASP A 23 -9.04 7.28 8.45
CA ASP A 23 -8.00 7.77 9.36
C ASP A 23 -8.21 7.28 10.80
N ASP A 24 -9.45 7.24 11.29
CA ASP A 24 -9.74 6.77 12.64
C ASP A 24 -9.54 5.25 12.77
N LEU A 25 -9.93 4.49 11.72
CA LEU A 25 -9.86 3.03 11.71
C LEU A 25 -8.44 2.50 11.51
N PHE A 26 -7.61 3.23 10.75
CA PHE A 26 -6.27 2.79 10.38
C PHE A 26 -5.20 3.83 10.72
N THR A 27 -5.18 4.99 10.08
CA THR A 27 -4.07 5.96 10.15
C THR A 27 -3.77 6.39 11.59
N ARG A 28 -4.81 6.64 12.41
CA ARG A 28 -4.68 7.08 13.81
C ARG A 28 -4.64 5.94 14.82
N SER A 29 -4.88 4.71 14.40
CA SER A 29 -4.81 3.54 15.27
C SER A 29 -3.36 3.25 15.71
N LEU A 30 -3.17 2.59 16.84
CA LEU A 30 -1.84 2.20 17.31
C LEU A 30 -1.18 1.22 16.33
N ILE A 31 -1.95 0.23 15.88
CA ILE A 31 -1.50 -0.77 14.90
C ILE A 31 -1.14 -0.09 13.58
N GLY A 32 -2.04 0.75 13.04
CA GLY A 32 -1.80 1.44 11.77
C GLY A 32 -0.55 2.31 11.81
N ARG A 33 -0.32 3.03 12.91
CA ARG A 33 0.92 3.80 13.12
C ARG A 33 2.16 2.91 13.16
N ALA A 34 2.11 1.78 13.89
CA ALA A 34 3.23 0.85 14.00
C ALA A 34 3.62 0.31 12.61
N GLN A 35 2.64 -0.18 11.83
CA GLN A 35 2.86 -0.67 10.49
C GLN A 35 3.34 0.43 9.54
N ARG A 36 2.72 1.62 9.58
CA ARG A 36 3.10 2.76 8.74
C ARG A 36 4.51 3.26 9.04
N ASN A 37 4.89 3.34 10.32
CA ASN A 37 6.25 3.68 10.72
C ASN A 37 7.28 2.67 10.20
N ALA A 38 6.92 1.39 10.08
CA ALA A 38 7.79 0.39 9.48
C ALA A 38 8.01 0.65 7.98
N VAL A 39 6.96 1.02 7.24
CA VAL A 39 7.04 1.43 5.83
C VAL A 39 7.84 2.72 5.70
N TRP A 40 7.57 3.74 6.51
CA TRP A 40 8.24 5.04 6.46
C TRP A 40 9.75 4.96 6.67
N ARG A 41 10.23 4.00 7.48
CA ARG A 41 11.68 3.77 7.61
C ARG A 41 12.35 3.37 6.30
N VAL A 42 11.63 2.63 5.44
CA VAL A 42 12.15 2.19 4.13
C VAL A 42 12.07 3.32 3.11
N ILE A 43 10.90 3.95 2.96
CA ILE A 43 10.70 4.99 1.94
C ILE A 43 11.53 6.25 2.23
N ALA A 44 11.79 6.58 3.52
CA ALA A 44 12.66 7.68 3.90
C ALA A 44 14.14 7.46 3.53
N GLN A 45 14.56 6.22 3.28
CA GLN A 45 15.90 5.90 2.79
C GLN A 45 15.96 5.88 1.26
N ALA A 46 14.84 5.54 0.63
CA ALA A 46 14.75 5.44 -0.82
C ALA A 46 14.53 6.79 -1.51
N PHE A 47 13.74 7.68 -0.89
CA PHE A 47 13.41 9.00 -1.44
C PHE A 47 14.08 10.10 -0.62
N ARG A 48 14.68 11.07 -1.33
CA ARG A 48 15.50 12.14 -0.74
C ARG A 48 14.88 13.51 -0.99
N SER A 49 15.25 14.49 -0.19
CA SER A 49 14.86 15.87 -0.44
C SER A 49 15.26 16.31 -1.86
N GLY A 50 14.33 16.90 -2.58
CA GLY A 50 14.48 17.28 -3.97
C GLY A 50 13.95 16.25 -4.98
N ASP A 51 13.69 15.01 -4.57
CA ASP A 51 13.05 14.03 -5.45
C ASP A 51 11.61 14.43 -5.78
N HIS A 52 11.17 14.03 -6.98
CA HIS A 52 9.80 14.13 -7.46
C HIS A 52 9.25 12.72 -7.66
N ILE A 53 8.21 12.33 -6.91
CA ILE A 53 7.69 10.97 -6.92
C ILE A 53 6.20 10.91 -7.28
N LEU A 54 5.79 9.75 -7.78
CA LEU A 54 4.39 9.39 -7.99
C LEU A 54 3.94 8.45 -6.88
N GLU A 55 2.91 8.85 -6.11
CA GLU A 55 2.25 7.98 -5.15
C GLU A 55 0.92 7.48 -5.71
N LEU A 56 0.75 6.16 -5.71
CA LEU A 56 -0.45 5.46 -6.18
C LEU A 56 -1.31 5.05 -4.99
N ASN A 57 -2.64 5.10 -5.17
CA ASN A 57 -3.60 4.69 -4.14
C ASN A 57 -3.37 5.42 -2.81
N CYS A 58 -3.18 6.75 -2.87
CA CYS A 58 -2.72 7.57 -1.75
C CYS A 58 -3.73 7.70 -0.60
N GLY A 59 -5.00 7.31 -0.81
CA GLY A 59 -6.04 7.43 0.18
C GLY A 59 -6.18 8.87 0.69
N THR A 60 -6.06 9.06 2.00
CA THR A 60 -6.16 10.35 2.69
C THR A 60 -4.87 11.19 2.63
N GLY A 61 -3.85 10.74 1.89
CA GLY A 61 -2.60 11.47 1.63
C GLY A 61 -1.56 11.42 2.75
N GLU A 62 -1.71 10.53 3.72
CA GLU A 62 -0.82 10.48 4.90
C GLU A 62 0.64 10.27 4.54
N ASP A 63 0.92 9.39 3.56
CA ASP A 63 2.28 9.10 3.11
C ASP A 63 2.85 10.24 2.26
N ALA A 64 2.00 10.89 1.42
CA ALA A 64 2.37 12.10 0.69
C ALA A 64 2.81 13.23 1.62
N PHE A 65 2.07 13.47 2.71
CA PHE A 65 2.44 14.49 3.71
C PHE A 65 3.75 14.14 4.42
N PHE A 66 3.95 12.87 4.78
CA PHE A 66 5.21 12.43 5.37
C PHE A 66 6.41 12.69 4.45
N LEU A 67 6.30 12.34 3.17
CA LEU A 67 7.38 12.53 2.19
C LEU A 67 7.60 14.02 1.90
N ALA A 68 6.53 14.79 1.76
CA ALA A 68 6.63 16.24 1.56
C ALA A 68 7.28 16.95 2.76
N GLY A 69 7.00 16.50 3.99
CA GLY A 69 7.69 16.95 5.20
C GLY A 69 9.19 16.65 5.22
N LYS A 70 9.68 15.78 4.32
CA LYS A 70 11.10 15.49 4.10
C LYS A 70 11.68 16.20 2.87
N GLY A 71 10.93 17.11 2.25
CA GLY A 71 11.36 17.88 1.09
C GLY A 71 11.23 17.15 -0.24
N VAL A 72 10.43 16.06 -0.29
CA VAL A 72 10.08 15.34 -1.53
C VAL A 72 8.85 16.00 -2.16
N SER A 73 8.86 16.22 -3.47
CA SER A 73 7.69 16.64 -4.23
C SER A 73 6.84 15.41 -4.61
N VAL A 74 5.54 15.44 -4.35
CA VAL A 74 4.68 14.27 -4.54
C VAL A 74 3.49 14.59 -5.44
N VAL A 75 3.32 13.80 -6.51
CA VAL A 75 2.05 13.69 -7.22
C VAL A 75 1.37 12.43 -6.70
N ALA A 76 0.23 12.59 -6.03
CA ALA A 76 -0.47 11.50 -5.36
C ALA A 76 -1.83 11.27 -6.02
N CYS A 77 -2.15 10.04 -6.38
CA CYS A 77 -3.41 9.70 -7.01
C CYS A 77 -4.17 8.60 -6.28
N ASP A 78 -5.49 8.67 -6.36
CA ASP A 78 -6.42 7.66 -5.86
C ASP A 78 -7.64 7.59 -6.78
N ALA A 79 -8.27 6.42 -6.86
CA ALA A 79 -9.49 6.24 -7.64
C ALA A 79 -10.72 6.89 -6.98
N SER A 80 -10.70 7.04 -5.65
CA SER A 80 -11.81 7.60 -4.87
C SER A 80 -11.76 9.12 -4.83
N GLU A 81 -12.76 9.76 -5.43
CA GLU A 81 -12.94 11.20 -5.39
C GLU A 81 -12.95 11.74 -3.95
N GLN A 82 -13.60 11.04 -3.02
CA GLN A 82 -13.68 11.49 -1.63
C GLN A 82 -12.38 11.34 -0.85
N MET A 83 -11.57 10.33 -1.14
CA MET A 83 -10.22 10.26 -0.60
C MET A 83 -9.42 11.48 -1.05
N ILE A 84 -9.50 11.83 -2.33
CA ILE A 84 -8.81 12.99 -2.90
C ILE A 84 -9.34 14.31 -2.33
N GLU A 85 -10.68 14.48 -2.23
CA GLU A 85 -11.26 15.67 -1.61
C GLU A 85 -10.80 15.85 -0.16
N TYR A 86 -10.80 14.77 0.62
CA TYR A 86 -10.36 14.79 2.00
C TYR A 86 -8.85 15.10 2.10
N ALA A 87 -8.02 14.47 1.26
CA ALA A 87 -6.60 14.76 1.21
C ALA A 87 -6.31 16.24 0.83
N GLN A 88 -7.05 16.79 -0.14
CA GLN A 88 -6.95 18.20 -0.52
C GLN A 88 -7.41 19.15 0.60
N GLN A 89 -8.45 18.79 1.38
CA GLN A 89 -8.87 19.57 2.56
C GLN A 89 -7.76 19.58 3.61
N ARG A 90 -7.17 18.42 3.90
CA ARG A 90 -6.02 18.32 4.81
C ARG A 90 -4.82 19.14 4.32
N LEU A 91 -4.50 19.09 3.04
CA LEU A 91 -3.40 19.87 2.47
C LEU A 91 -3.59 21.37 2.75
N ARG A 92 -4.78 21.90 2.50
CA ARG A 92 -5.08 23.31 2.76
C ARG A 92 -5.01 23.69 4.23
N ALA A 93 -5.42 22.79 5.12
CA ALA A 93 -5.50 23.06 6.55
C ALA A 93 -4.17 22.84 7.30
N GLU A 94 -3.45 21.77 6.97
CA GLU A 94 -2.33 21.28 7.76
C GLU A 94 -0.96 21.55 7.12
N ALA A 95 -0.89 21.62 5.78
CA ALA A 95 0.38 21.66 5.05
C ALA A 95 0.34 22.51 3.76
N PRO A 96 -0.16 23.76 3.79
CA PRO A 96 -0.43 24.57 2.58
C PRO A 96 0.82 24.91 1.76
N THR A 97 2.02 24.79 2.34
CA THR A 97 3.30 25.13 1.70
C THR A 97 4.05 23.92 1.16
N THR A 98 3.50 22.72 1.29
CA THR A 98 4.16 21.51 0.81
C THR A 98 3.96 21.26 -0.68
N SER A 99 4.95 20.61 -1.32
CA SER A 99 4.91 20.26 -2.75
C SER A 99 4.14 18.97 -2.99
N VAL A 100 2.82 18.96 -2.64
CA VAL A 100 1.93 17.82 -2.90
C VAL A 100 0.85 18.22 -3.88
N LYS A 101 0.61 17.40 -4.89
CA LYS A 101 -0.53 17.52 -5.83
C LYS A 101 -1.36 16.26 -5.75
N PHE A 102 -2.67 16.39 -5.48
CA PHE A 102 -3.61 15.27 -5.46
C PHE A 102 -4.45 15.24 -6.74
N ALA A 103 -4.59 14.05 -7.33
CA ALA A 103 -5.39 13.82 -8.54
C ALA A 103 -6.31 12.61 -8.37
N GLN A 104 -7.58 12.73 -8.74
CA GLN A 104 -8.45 11.57 -8.87
C GLN A 104 -8.08 10.81 -10.14
N LEU A 105 -7.50 9.63 -9.97
CA LEU A 105 -7.06 8.80 -11.09
C LEU A 105 -6.97 7.34 -10.65
N PRO A 106 -7.82 6.44 -11.22
CA PRO A 106 -7.67 5.00 -11.04
C PRO A 106 -6.36 4.51 -11.63
N ILE A 107 -5.74 3.52 -10.99
CA ILE A 107 -4.43 3.01 -11.42
C ILE A 107 -4.46 2.44 -12.83
N GLU A 108 -5.57 1.83 -13.25
CA GLU A 108 -5.78 1.29 -14.60
C GLU A 108 -5.82 2.39 -15.67
N GLN A 109 -5.87 3.64 -15.26
CA GLN A 109 -5.84 4.82 -16.11
C GLN A 109 -4.59 5.66 -15.88
N ILE A 110 -3.57 5.11 -15.22
CA ILE A 110 -2.38 5.86 -14.81
C ILE A 110 -1.67 6.54 -16.00
N THR A 111 -1.75 5.96 -17.19
CA THR A 111 -1.20 6.55 -18.41
C THR A 111 -1.86 7.88 -18.82
N LYS A 112 -3.01 8.23 -18.21
CA LYS A 112 -3.67 9.53 -18.43
C LYS A 112 -3.13 10.64 -17.54
N ILE A 113 -2.20 10.33 -16.61
CA ILE A 113 -1.58 11.36 -15.80
C ILE A 113 -0.89 12.38 -16.69
N ARG A 114 -1.22 13.66 -16.52
CA ARG A 114 -0.60 14.73 -17.27
C ARG A 114 0.59 15.26 -16.47
N THR A 115 1.75 14.84 -16.85
CA THR A 115 3.01 15.39 -16.33
C THR A 115 4.01 15.51 -17.47
N GLU A 116 4.73 16.60 -17.49
CA GLU A 116 5.86 16.80 -18.43
C GLU A 116 7.17 16.30 -17.80
N ASP A 117 7.16 16.05 -16.49
CA ASP A 117 8.32 15.62 -15.72
C ASP A 117 8.35 14.11 -15.56
N THR A 118 9.55 13.54 -15.63
CA THR A 118 9.80 12.17 -15.18
C THR A 118 9.88 12.14 -13.65
N PHE A 119 9.39 11.06 -13.04
CA PHE A 119 9.49 10.87 -11.60
C PHE A 119 10.84 10.22 -11.23
N ASN A 120 11.37 10.57 -10.05
CA ASN A 120 12.55 9.91 -9.47
C ASN A 120 12.22 8.54 -8.87
N GLY A 121 10.94 8.25 -8.67
CA GLY A 121 10.45 6.95 -8.21
C GLY A 121 8.95 6.90 -8.02
N ILE A 122 8.44 5.72 -7.74
CA ILE A 122 7.01 5.45 -7.54
C ILE A 122 6.81 4.74 -6.22
N PHE A 123 5.70 5.05 -5.54
CA PHE A 123 5.31 4.43 -4.29
C PHE A 123 3.83 4.05 -4.27
N SER A 124 3.50 2.90 -3.69
CA SER A 124 2.12 2.50 -3.37
C SER A 124 2.09 1.79 -2.03
N ASN A 125 1.21 2.22 -1.12
CA ASN A 125 1.13 1.68 0.23
C ASN A 125 -0.19 0.95 0.49
N PHE A 126 -0.17 0.08 1.50
CA PHE A 126 -1.31 -0.59 2.14
C PHE A 126 -2.38 -1.10 1.17
N SER A 127 -1.97 -2.08 0.34
CA SER A 127 -2.89 -2.96 -0.41
C SER A 127 -3.68 -2.30 -1.54
N GLY A 128 -3.38 -1.06 -1.95
CA GLY A 128 -4.04 -0.47 -3.11
C GLY A 128 -3.88 -1.35 -4.35
N LEU A 129 -2.67 -1.88 -4.59
CA LEU A 129 -2.40 -2.80 -5.70
C LEU A 129 -2.98 -4.21 -5.52
N ASN A 130 -3.44 -4.59 -4.34
CA ASN A 130 -4.16 -5.85 -4.17
C ASN A 130 -5.55 -5.85 -4.83
N CYS A 131 -6.08 -4.69 -5.21
CA CYS A 131 -7.35 -4.57 -5.94
C CYS A 131 -7.16 -4.59 -7.47
N VAL A 132 -5.94 -4.71 -7.95
CA VAL A 132 -5.59 -4.71 -9.37
C VAL A 132 -5.46 -6.14 -9.88
N ALA A 133 -6.24 -6.48 -10.91
CA ALA A 133 -6.26 -7.83 -11.46
C ALA A 133 -5.01 -8.13 -12.33
N ASP A 134 -4.56 -7.15 -13.10
CA ASP A 134 -3.40 -7.29 -13.99
C ASP A 134 -2.23 -6.38 -13.56
N LEU A 135 -1.39 -6.94 -12.69
CA LEU A 135 -0.17 -6.26 -12.24
C LEU A 135 0.92 -6.23 -13.33
N SER A 136 0.84 -7.07 -14.36
CA SER A 136 1.85 -7.06 -15.43
C SER A 136 1.66 -5.84 -16.33
N GLN A 137 0.42 -5.58 -16.75
CA GLN A 137 0.11 -4.36 -17.49
C GLN A 137 0.42 -3.10 -16.66
N THR A 138 0.05 -3.14 -15.37
CA THR A 138 0.38 -2.03 -14.45
C THR A 138 1.88 -1.78 -14.38
N ALA A 139 2.70 -2.82 -14.31
CA ALA A 139 4.16 -2.68 -14.26
C ALA A 139 4.70 -2.04 -15.55
N GLU A 140 4.21 -2.46 -16.72
CA GLU A 140 4.58 -1.86 -18.02
C GLU A 140 4.22 -0.38 -18.06
N ASP A 141 3.01 -0.03 -17.66
CA ASP A 141 2.55 1.37 -17.64
C ASP A 141 3.42 2.22 -16.68
N LEU A 142 3.69 1.74 -15.47
CA LEU A 142 4.50 2.44 -14.46
C LEU A 142 5.95 2.63 -14.93
N ALA A 143 6.50 1.68 -15.69
CA ALA A 143 7.84 1.78 -16.22
C ALA A 143 8.05 2.97 -17.17
N THR A 144 6.98 3.52 -17.75
CA THR A 144 7.05 4.69 -18.63
C THR A 144 7.31 6.00 -17.89
N PHE A 145 7.04 6.05 -16.57
CA PHE A 145 7.09 7.29 -15.78
C PHE A 145 8.42 7.52 -15.05
N ILE A 146 9.26 6.51 -14.95
CA ILE A 146 10.53 6.60 -14.21
C ILE A 146 11.69 6.12 -15.08
N PRO A 147 12.90 6.71 -14.93
CA PRO A 147 14.08 6.27 -15.67
C PRO A 147 14.61 4.92 -15.16
N PRO A 148 15.43 4.20 -15.96
CA PRO A 148 16.19 3.07 -15.48
C PRO A 148 17.00 3.42 -14.22
N GLY A 149 17.04 2.50 -13.25
CA GLY A 149 17.66 2.70 -11.93
C GLY A 149 16.75 3.32 -10.87
N ALA A 150 15.60 3.91 -11.27
CA ALA A 150 14.66 4.50 -10.32
C ALA A 150 13.88 3.43 -9.52
N PRO A 151 13.58 3.70 -8.23
CA PRO A 151 12.86 2.76 -7.38
C PRO A 151 11.34 2.78 -7.62
N LEU A 152 10.74 1.61 -7.57
CA LEU A 152 9.31 1.39 -7.38
C LEU A 152 9.12 0.62 -6.08
N ILE A 153 8.46 1.22 -5.09
CA ILE A 153 8.22 0.59 -3.78
C ILE A 153 6.74 0.32 -3.62
N VAL A 154 6.39 -0.94 -3.35
CA VAL A 154 4.99 -1.36 -3.23
C VAL A 154 4.77 -2.16 -1.96
N CYS A 155 3.69 -1.83 -1.22
CA CYS A 155 3.27 -2.52 -0.01
C CYS A 155 1.95 -3.26 -0.28
N LEU A 156 2.01 -4.58 -0.29
CA LEU A 156 0.86 -5.45 -0.57
C LEU A 156 0.54 -6.37 0.61
N SER A 157 -0.74 -6.65 0.81
CA SER A 157 -1.18 -7.70 1.73
C SER A 157 -0.63 -9.06 1.31
N THR A 158 -0.15 -9.81 2.29
CA THR A 158 0.39 -11.16 2.05
C THR A 158 -0.71 -12.21 1.93
N ARG A 159 -0.36 -13.32 1.30
CA ARG A 159 -1.23 -14.51 1.22
C ARG A 159 -1.38 -15.21 2.57
N PHE A 160 -0.33 -15.19 3.38
CA PHE A 160 -0.29 -15.86 4.69
C PHE A 160 0.00 -14.84 5.79
N CYS A 161 -1.03 -14.36 6.46
CA CYS A 161 -0.89 -13.49 7.62
C CYS A 161 -1.04 -14.35 8.89
N ILE A 162 0.08 -14.72 9.52
CA ILE A 162 0.09 -15.63 10.67
C ILE A 162 -0.71 -15.04 11.85
N SER A 163 -0.57 -13.77 12.14
CA SER A 163 -1.31 -13.10 13.21
C SER A 163 -2.82 -13.12 12.95
N GLU A 164 -3.26 -12.93 11.69
CA GLU A 164 -4.66 -13.05 11.29
C GLU A 164 -5.17 -14.48 11.46
N ILE A 165 -4.40 -15.46 10.98
CA ILE A 165 -4.76 -16.88 11.08
C ILE A 165 -4.97 -17.28 12.54
N ILE A 166 -4.00 -16.97 13.41
CA ILE A 166 -4.10 -17.26 14.85
C ILE A 166 -5.31 -16.56 15.45
N TRP A 167 -5.51 -15.26 15.17
CA TRP A 167 -6.61 -14.49 15.70
C TRP A 167 -7.97 -15.12 15.37
N PHE A 168 -8.22 -15.45 14.11
CA PHE A 168 -9.49 -16.03 13.71
C PHE A 168 -9.69 -17.47 14.21
N LEU A 169 -8.62 -18.28 14.29
CA LEU A 169 -8.73 -19.63 14.83
C LEU A 169 -9.12 -19.64 16.32
N ILE A 170 -8.51 -18.79 17.15
CA ILE A 170 -8.88 -18.71 18.59
C ILE A 170 -10.29 -18.16 18.82
N HIS A 171 -10.85 -17.44 17.82
CA HIS A 171 -12.24 -16.97 17.85
C HIS A 171 -13.24 -17.91 17.17
N GLY A 172 -12.82 -19.14 16.82
CA GLY A 172 -13.69 -20.15 16.20
C GLY A 172 -14.14 -19.82 14.77
N ARG A 173 -13.34 -19.03 14.02
CA ARG A 173 -13.65 -18.55 12.65
C ARG A 173 -12.63 -19.05 11.63
N PRO A 174 -12.54 -20.39 11.39
CA PRO A 174 -11.50 -20.94 10.51
C PRO A 174 -11.64 -20.51 9.04
N HIS A 175 -12.87 -20.26 8.58
CA HIS A 175 -13.07 -19.80 7.21
C HIS A 175 -12.39 -18.44 6.96
N GLU A 176 -12.51 -17.51 7.90
CA GLU A 176 -11.83 -16.21 7.78
C GLU A 176 -10.32 -16.32 8.01
N ALA A 177 -9.88 -17.28 8.84
CA ALA A 177 -8.46 -17.50 9.08
C ALA A 177 -7.68 -17.82 7.78
N PHE A 178 -8.30 -18.58 6.88
CA PHE A 178 -7.65 -19.02 5.64
C PHE A 178 -8.16 -18.29 4.38
N ARG A 179 -8.91 -17.20 4.52
CA ARG A 179 -9.52 -16.47 3.38
C ARG A 179 -8.51 -15.99 2.34
N ARG A 180 -7.30 -15.61 2.76
CA ARG A 180 -6.24 -15.12 1.86
C ARG A 180 -5.50 -16.26 1.15
N CYS A 181 -5.56 -17.49 1.68
CA CYS A 181 -4.74 -18.62 1.22
C CYS A 181 -5.09 -19.05 -0.23
N SER A 182 -6.31 -18.84 -0.68
CA SER A 182 -6.72 -19.06 -2.08
C SER A 182 -5.99 -18.15 -3.08
N GLY A 183 -5.44 -17.02 -2.60
CA GLY A 183 -4.80 -16.00 -3.43
C GLY A 183 -5.77 -14.97 -4.01
N HIS A 184 -7.07 -15.14 -3.79
CA HIS A 184 -8.13 -14.22 -4.15
C HIS A 184 -9.26 -14.35 -3.13
N ALA A 185 -9.83 -13.23 -2.73
CA ALA A 185 -11.01 -13.19 -1.87
C ALA A 185 -11.88 -11.98 -2.20
N ALA A 186 -13.19 -12.18 -2.14
CA ALA A 186 -14.14 -11.08 -2.15
C ALA A 186 -14.19 -10.46 -0.74
N ALA A 187 -13.76 -9.22 -0.61
CA ALA A 187 -13.79 -8.47 0.64
C ALA A 187 -15.00 -7.54 0.67
N LYS A 188 -15.76 -7.58 1.77
CA LYS A 188 -16.85 -6.62 1.97
C LYS A 188 -16.31 -5.33 2.54
N VAL A 189 -16.47 -4.24 1.81
CA VAL A 189 -16.07 -2.90 2.21
C VAL A 189 -17.31 -1.99 2.22
N GLY A 190 -17.85 -1.71 3.40
CA GLY A 190 -19.17 -1.07 3.51
C GLY A 190 -20.27 -1.96 2.93
N GLU A 191 -21.02 -1.43 1.96
CA GLU A 191 -22.08 -2.17 1.25
C GLU A 191 -21.58 -2.87 -0.01
N PHE A 192 -20.31 -2.67 -0.39
CA PHE A 192 -19.74 -3.16 -1.64
C PHE A 192 -18.88 -4.40 -1.42
N VAL A 193 -18.75 -5.20 -2.48
CA VAL A 193 -17.86 -6.34 -2.54
C VAL A 193 -16.72 -5.98 -3.50
N VAL A 194 -15.49 -6.12 -3.02
CA VAL A 194 -14.26 -5.79 -3.75
C VAL A 194 -13.42 -7.06 -3.90
N ASP A 195 -12.96 -7.34 -5.10
CA ASP A 195 -12.00 -8.41 -5.33
C ASP A 195 -10.62 -7.99 -4.84
N VAL A 196 -10.05 -8.81 -3.97
CA VAL A 196 -8.72 -8.60 -3.40
C VAL A 196 -7.83 -9.78 -3.75
N TYR A 197 -6.73 -9.51 -4.44
CA TYR A 197 -5.75 -10.50 -4.88
C TYR A 197 -4.58 -10.55 -3.89
N TYR A 198 -4.15 -11.75 -3.53
CA TYR A 198 -3.02 -11.99 -2.63
C TYR A 198 -1.90 -12.71 -3.38
N PRO A 199 -1.14 -12.03 -4.24
CA PRO A 199 -0.07 -12.65 -5.00
C PRO A 199 1.07 -13.09 -4.08
N THR A 200 1.70 -14.20 -4.43
CA THR A 200 2.96 -14.61 -3.80
C THR A 200 4.10 -13.72 -4.28
N LEU A 201 5.20 -13.66 -3.51
CA LEU A 201 6.39 -12.93 -3.90
C LEU A 201 6.92 -13.34 -5.29
N ARG A 202 6.87 -14.65 -5.61
CA ARG A 202 7.27 -15.17 -6.93
C ARG A 202 6.35 -14.67 -8.06
N GLN A 203 5.04 -14.62 -7.82
CA GLN A 203 4.09 -14.06 -8.80
C GLN A 203 4.36 -12.58 -9.03
N LEU A 204 4.60 -11.80 -7.96
CA LEU A 204 4.95 -10.39 -8.08
C LEU A 204 6.25 -10.18 -8.88
N GLN A 205 7.30 -10.94 -8.58
CA GLN A 205 8.53 -10.88 -9.35
C GLN A 205 8.30 -11.15 -10.83
N LYS A 206 7.43 -12.13 -11.16
CA LYS A 206 7.08 -12.44 -12.55
C LYS A 206 6.27 -11.32 -13.20
N SER A 207 5.26 -10.78 -12.52
CA SER A 207 4.40 -9.72 -13.06
C SER A 207 5.16 -8.41 -13.31
N PHE A 208 6.14 -8.09 -12.47
CA PHE A 208 6.93 -6.87 -12.64
C PHE A 208 8.13 -7.04 -13.60
N SER A 209 8.48 -8.29 -13.97
CA SER A 209 9.49 -8.57 -15.00
C SER A 209 8.88 -8.44 -16.42
N PRO A 210 9.63 -7.99 -17.43
CA PRO A 210 11.04 -7.60 -17.40
C PRO A 210 11.30 -6.14 -17.01
N ALA A 211 10.27 -5.32 -16.87
CA ALA A 211 10.41 -3.88 -16.66
C ALA A 211 11.14 -3.52 -15.35
N PHE A 212 11.02 -4.39 -14.33
CA PHE A 212 11.58 -4.18 -13.01
C PHE A 212 12.30 -5.41 -12.48
N VAL A 213 13.34 -5.18 -11.68
CA VAL A 213 14.03 -6.21 -10.89
C VAL A 213 13.82 -5.98 -9.41
N MET A 214 13.47 -7.01 -8.66
CA MET A 214 13.32 -6.92 -7.21
C MET A 214 14.67 -6.77 -6.53
N ARG A 215 14.84 -5.73 -5.71
CA ARG A 215 16.04 -5.45 -4.92
C ARG A 215 15.91 -5.90 -3.48
N SER A 216 14.75 -5.70 -2.87
CA SER A 216 14.50 -6.13 -1.48
C SER A 216 13.04 -6.45 -1.23
N CYS A 217 12.79 -7.18 -0.15
CA CYS A 217 11.45 -7.44 0.38
C CYS A 217 11.54 -7.52 1.89
N VAL A 218 10.71 -6.77 2.60
CA VAL A 218 10.57 -6.80 4.06
C VAL A 218 9.13 -7.05 4.48
N GLY A 219 8.94 -7.83 5.53
CA GLY A 219 7.63 -8.07 6.13
C GLY A 219 7.19 -6.90 6.99
N ILE A 220 5.91 -6.55 6.92
CA ILE A 220 5.25 -5.55 7.75
C ILE A 220 4.13 -6.23 8.53
N GLY A 221 4.09 -6.02 9.85
CA GLY A 221 3.07 -6.65 10.68
C GLY A 221 3.22 -8.17 10.78
N ILE A 222 4.43 -8.67 11.08
CA ILE A 222 4.69 -10.10 11.27
C ILE A 222 4.03 -10.57 12.56
N THR A 223 4.32 -9.89 13.65
CA THR A 223 3.71 -10.08 14.97
C THR A 223 2.73 -8.96 15.32
N VAL A 224 2.94 -7.74 14.83
CA VAL A 224 1.96 -6.66 14.89
C VAL A 224 0.73 -7.07 14.07
N PRO A 225 -0.44 -7.24 14.69
CA PRO A 225 -1.61 -7.80 14.01
C PRO A 225 -2.27 -6.80 13.06
N PRO A 226 -3.25 -7.24 12.25
CA PRO A 226 -4.10 -6.35 11.46
C PRO A 226 -4.91 -5.38 12.32
N SER A 227 -5.29 -4.23 11.76
CA SER A 227 -5.91 -3.10 12.47
C SER A 227 -7.23 -3.41 13.19
N TYR A 228 -7.99 -4.43 12.77
CA TYR A 228 -9.22 -4.82 13.47
C TYR A 228 -8.98 -5.46 14.86
N VAL A 229 -7.71 -5.79 15.20
CA VAL A 229 -7.31 -6.24 16.56
C VAL A 229 -7.04 -5.03 17.49
N GLU A 230 -7.08 -3.80 16.98
CA GLU A 230 -6.82 -2.56 17.71
C GLU A 230 -7.51 -2.47 19.08
N PRO A 231 -8.81 -2.84 19.26
CA PRO A 231 -9.47 -2.74 20.56
C PRO A 231 -8.80 -3.59 21.64
N TRP A 232 -8.16 -4.70 21.24
CA TRP A 232 -7.42 -5.56 22.15
C TRP A 232 -6.01 -4.99 22.43
N ILE A 233 -5.30 -4.52 21.41
CA ILE A 233 -3.97 -3.91 21.55
C ILE A 233 -4.00 -2.68 22.45
N ARG A 234 -5.05 -1.87 22.40
CA ARG A 234 -5.22 -0.69 23.28
C ARG A 234 -5.19 -1.04 24.78
N LYS A 235 -5.54 -2.26 25.14
CA LYS A 235 -5.47 -2.75 26.53
C LYS A 235 -4.04 -3.12 26.95
N PHE A 236 -3.15 -3.37 25.99
CA PHE A 236 -1.79 -3.85 26.22
C PHE A 236 -0.76 -3.09 25.36
N PRO A 237 -0.60 -1.76 25.55
CA PRO A 237 0.26 -0.95 24.69
C PRO A 237 1.73 -1.36 24.73
N ASN A 238 2.22 -1.84 25.87
CA ASN A 238 3.60 -2.34 26.02
C ASN A 238 3.84 -3.59 25.15
N LEU A 239 2.82 -4.42 24.93
CA LEU A 239 2.92 -5.59 24.07
C LEU A 239 3.14 -5.17 22.62
N LEU A 240 2.48 -4.11 22.16
CA LEU A 240 2.70 -3.58 20.82
C LEU A 240 4.16 -3.18 20.60
N HIS A 241 4.79 -2.52 21.56
CA HIS A 241 6.21 -2.15 21.45
C HIS A 241 7.14 -3.37 21.36
N VAL A 242 6.86 -4.44 22.11
CA VAL A 242 7.58 -5.72 21.97
C VAL A 242 7.38 -6.31 20.59
N MET A 243 6.15 -6.33 20.09
CA MET A 243 5.83 -6.80 18.73
C MET A 243 6.57 -6.01 17.65
N GLU A 244 6.59 -4.67 17.74
CA GLU A 244 7.35 -3.81 16.82
C GLU A 244 8.85 -4.14 16.82
N THR A 245 9.41 -4.45 17.99
CA THR A 245 10.82 -4.82 18.12
C THR A 245 11.12 -6.16 17.46
N ILE A 246 10.24 -7.15 17.65
CA ILE A 246 10.33 -8.46 17.00
C ILE A 246 10.18 -8.30 15.48
N ASP A 247 9.18 -7.54 15.02
CA ASP A 247 8.95 -7.28 13.61
C ASP A 247 10.18 -6.64 12.95
N LYS A 248 10.81 -5.65 13.60
CA LYS A 248 12.03 -5.02 13.11
C LYS A 248 13.18 -6.01 12.95
N ALA A 249 13.33 -6.97 13.87
CA ALA A 249 14.37 -7.98 13.81
C ALA A 249 14.12 -9.03 12.71
N LEU A 250 12.85 -9.40 12.47
CA LEU A 250 12.47 -10.48 11.56
C LEU A 250 12.11 -10.00 10.16
N SER A 251 11.87 -8.70 9.95
CA SER A 251 11.30 -8.14 8.72
C SER A 251 12.02 -8.53 7.44
N ALA A 252 13.36 -8.60 7.47
CA ALA A 252 14.17 -8.95 6.31
C ALA A 252 14.46 -10.46 6.19
N CYS A 253 14.15 -11.26 7.23
CA CYS A 253 14.46 -12.68 7.24
C CYS A 253 13.63 -13.44 6.20
N PRO A 254 14.26 -14.28 5.33
CA PRO A 254 13.55 -15.18 4.43
C PRO A 254 12.51 -16.02 5.18
N GLY A 255 11.32 -16.19 4.64
CA GLY A 255 10.21 -16.86 5.32
C GLY A 255 9.34 -15.91 6.14
N PHE A 256 9.90 -15.09 7.04
CA PHE A 256 9.13 -14.13 7.84
C PHE A 256 8.60 -12.96 7.01
N ARG A 257 9.35 -12.49 6.03
CA ARG A 257 8.99 -11.35 5.18
C ARG A 257 7.71 -11.53 4.34
N VAL A 258 7.17 -12.76 4.26
CA VAL A 258 5.99 -13.10 3.45
C VAL A 258 4.82 -13.65 4.27
N ILE A 259 4.92 -13.62 5.61
CA ILE A 259 3.90 -14.12 6.53
C ILE A 259 3.33 -13.05 7.48
N GLY A 260 3.75 -11.81 7.32
CA GLY A 260 3.16 -10.65 8.01
C GLY A 260 1.83 -10.23 7.38
N ASP A 261 1.24 -9.19 7.90
CA ASP A 261 0.02 -8.59 7.32
C ASP A 261 0.28 -8.08 5.90
N HIS A 262 1.44 -7.40 5.72
CA HIS A 262 1.88 -6.91 4.42
C HIS A 262 3.34 -7.32 4.14
N MET A 263 3.72 -7.23 2.88
CA MET A 263 5.11 -7.24 2.42
C MET A 263 5.38 -5.94 1.65
N LEU A 264 6.49 -5.29 1.99
CA LEU A 264 6.99 -4.11 1.31
C LEU A 264 8.14 -4.52 0.41
N ILE A 265 7.96 -4.32 -0.90
CA ILE A 265 8.90 -4.75 -1.92
C ILE A 265 9.48 -3.52 -2.61
N SER A 266 10.80 -3.48 -2.71
CA SER A 266 11.50 -2.49 -3.50
C SER A 266 11.94 -3.13 -4.81
N PHE A 267 11.45 -2.58 -5.90
CA PHE A 267 11.88 -2.87 -7.25
C PHE A 267 12.73 -1.73 -7.80
N GLU A 268 13.52 -2.01 -8.80
CA GLU A 268 14.30 -1.04 -9.55
C GLU A 268 13.98 -1.18 -11.04
N ARG A 269 13.72 -0.07 -11.71
CA ARG A 269 13.48 -0.02 -13.15
C ARG A 269 14.73 -0.47 -13.90
N VAL A 270 14.58 -1.46 -14.77
CA VAL A 270 15.67 -1.90 -15.65
C VAL A 270 15.54 -1.30 -17.05
N GLN A 271 16.67 -1.18 -17.73
CA GLN A 271 16.66 -0.83 -19.14
C GLN A 271 16.28 -2.09 -19.93
N VAL A 272 15.19 -2.03 -20.65
CA VAL A 272 14.72 -3.10 -21.54
C VAL A 272 15.10 -2.76 -22.96
#